data_e8d28430d8b2cff78bc0da78465d6031
#
_entry.id   e8d28430d8b2cff78bc0da78465d6031
#
_cell.length_a   1.000
_cell.length_b   1.000
_cell.length_c   1.000
_cell.angle_alpha   90.00
_cell.angle_beta   90.00
_cell.angle_gamma   90.00
#
_symmetry.space_group_name_H-M   'P 1'
#
loop_
_entity.id
_entity.type
_entity.pdbx_description
1 polymer ?
#
loop_
_entity_poly.entity_id
_entity_poly.type
_entity_poly.pdbx_seq_one_letter_code
_entity_poly.pdbx_strand_id
1 'polypeptide(L)'
;RAKALDHLDSAMRNGYAPMTTGAQCIIADGLKGEDYDLVPIRGGKYLRAAKIGRAIMDADIFISLTHAKGHVSAGFGGALKNIGMGCGSRAGKEEMHSSGKPVVDTDKCIGCGKCVENCAHNGPHIENGKCTILKYKCTGCGRCINVCPMHAIHADYAIANELLNCKIAEYAKAVVDGRPSFHIALALDVSPCCDCHNFSDVPIVPNVGMFASFD
;
A
#
# COMPACT_ATOMS: atom_id res chain seq x y z
N ARG A 1 -6.83 5.71 4.69
CA ARG A 1 -8.04 6.52 4.84
C ARG A 1 -8.97 6.29 3.67
N ALA A 2 -10.27 6.27 3.92
CA ALA A 2 -11.24 5.82 2.92
C ALA A 2 -11.83 6.96 2.09
N LYS A 3 -11.63 8.22 2.49
CA LYS A 3 -12.21 9.40 1.84
C LYS A 3 -11.14 10.42 1.52
N ALA A 4 -11.25 11.08 0.37
CA ALA A 4 -10.29 12.09 -0.07
C ALA A 4 -10.15 13.25 0.91
N LEU A 5 -11.23 13.71 1.51
CA LEU A 5 -11.21 14.81 2.48
C LEU A 5 -10.38 14.49 3.72
N ASP A 6 -10.53 13.28 4.29
CA ASP A 6 -9.72 12.83 5.42
C ASP A 6 -8.24 12.70 5.03
N HIS A 7 -7.97 12.38 3.77
CA HIS A 7 -6.62 12.25 3.24
C HIS A 7 -5.97 13.62 3.04
N LEU A 8 -6.72 14.58 2.47
CA LEU A 8 -6.28 15.97 2.33
C LEU A 8 -6.03 16.63 3.68
N ASP A 9 -6.95 16.47 4.65
CA ASP A 9 -6.75 16.98 6.01
C ASP A 9 -5.45 16.44 6.63
N SER A 10 -5.18 15.15 6.42
CA SER A 10 -3.91 14.55 6.85
C SER A 10 -2.70 15.14 6.16
N ALA A 11 -2.78 15.35 4.85
CA ALA A 11 -1.70 15.96 4.08
C ALA A 11 -1.41 17.38 4.60
N MET A 12 -2.45 18.19 4.77
CA MET A 12 -2.32 19.56 5.28
C MET A 12 -1.70 19.62 6.67
N ARG A 13 -2.12 18.74 7.58
CA ARG A 13 -1.55 18.66 8.95
C ARG A 13 -0.07 18.25 8.95
N ASN A 14 0.40 17.60 7.90
CA ASN A 14 1.81 17.23 7.72
C ASN A 14 2.58 18.19 6.80
N GLY A 15 2.04 19.39 6.54
CA GLY A 15 2.71 20.43 5.78
C GLY A 15 2.55 20.35 4.26
N TYR A 16 1.79 19.40 3.76
CA TYR A 16 1.49 19.30 2.32
C TYR A 16 0.28 20.17 1.97
N ALA A 17 0.49 21.48 1.94
CA ALA A 17 -0.53 22.46 1.59
C ALA A 17 0.01 23.45 0.55
N PRO A 18 -0.84 24.09 -0.27
CA PRO A 18 -0.39 25.07 -1.27
C PRO A 18 0.45 26.21 -0.68
N MET A 19 0.13 26.63 0.55
CA MET A 19 0.87 27.68 1.26
C MET A 19 2.30 27.29 1.63
N THR A 20 2.58 26.01 1.82
CA THR A 20 3.88 25.48 2.24
C THR A 20 4.67 24.91 1.08
N THR A 21 4.01 24.26 0.14
CA THR A 21 4.66 23.56 -0.98
C THR A 21 4.69 24.38 -2.26
N GLY A 22 3.88 25.44 -2.38
CA GLY A 22 3.68 26.18 -3.62
C GLY A 22 2.91 25.41 -4.70
N ALA A 23 2.38 24.22 -4.38
CA ALA A 23 1.67 23.35 -5.33
C ALA A 23 0.34 22.87 -4.75
N GLN A 24 -0.61 22.55 -5.63
CA GLN A 24 -1.90 21.99 -5.22
C GLN A 24 -1.75 20.52 -4.79
N CYS A 25 -2.46 20.14 -3.73
CA CYS A 25 -2.54 18.77 -3.27
C CYS A 25 -3.80 18.12 -3.85
N ILE A 26 -3.62 17.05 -4.62
CA ILE A 26 -4.71 16.31 -5.29
C ILE A 26 -4.71 14.87 -4.79
N ILE A 27 -5.89 14.35 -4.43
CA ILE A 27 -6.09 12.94 -4.14
C ILE A 27 -6.46 12.23 -5.45
N ALA A 28 -5.52 11.46 -5.97
CA ALA A 28 -5.53 11.01 -7.36
C ALA A 28 -6.60 9.96 -7.69
N ASP A 29 -7.15 9.26 -6.69
CA ASP A 29 -8.17 8.23 -6.86
C ASP A 29 -9.59 8.70 -6.48
N GLY A 30 -9.79 10.03 -6.44
CA GLY A 30 -11.10 10.67 -6.24
C GLY A 30 -11.66 10.57 -4.83
N LEU A 31 -12.87 11.07 -4.63
CA LEU A 31 -13.51 11.22 -3.32
C LEU A 31 -13.63 9.92 -2.52
N LYS A 32 -13.82 8.79 -3.18
CA LYS A 32 -14.07 7.48 -2.56
C LYS A 32 -12.93 6.48 -2.79
N GLY A 33 -11.86 6.86 -3.50
CA GLY A 33 -10.75 5.97 -3.87
C GLY A 33 -11.11 4.99 -4.99
N GLU A 34 -12.10 5.33 -5.81
CA GLU A 34 -12.67 4.49 -6.87
C GLU A 34 -12.38 5.03 -8.28
N ASP A 35 -11.80 6.25 -8.38
CA ASP A 35 -11.46 6.88 -9.65
C ASP A 35 -10.04 6.46 -10.07
N TYR A 36 -9.96 5.48 -10.98
CA TYR A 36 -8.68 4.93 -11.44
C TYR A 36 -8.75 4.45 -12.88
N ASP A 37 -7.60 4.42 -13.53
CA ASP A 37 -7.39 3.77 -14.81
C ASP A 37 -6.83 2.37 -14.64
N LEU A 38 -7.22 1.47 -15.54
CA LEU A 38 -6.60 0.15 -15.71
C LEU A 38 -5.44 0.27 -16.69
N VAL A 39 -4.23 0.39 -16.16
CA VAL A 39 -3.01 0.57 -16.96
C VAL A 39 -2.38 -0.79 -17.25
N PRO A 40 -2.27 -1.22 -18.52
CA PRO A 40 -1.66 -2.49 -18.88
C PRO A 40 -0.20 -2.57 -18.44
N ILE A 41 0.22 -3.70 -17.89
CA ILE A 41 1.61 -3.96 -17.49
C ILE A 41 2.28 -4.83 -18.54
N ARG A 42 3.08 -4.21 -19.41
CA ARG A 42 3.83 -4.93 -20.45
C ARG A 42 4.89 -5.82 -19.81
N GLY A 43 4.81 -7.13 -20.06
CA GLY A 43 5.73 -8.10 -19.48
C GLY A 43 5.49 -8.41 -18.00
N GLY A 44 4.36 -8.01 -17.42
CA GLY A 44 3.99 -8.31 -16.05
C GLY A 44 3.87 -9.82 -15.83
N LYS A 45 4.49 -10.31 -14.75
CA LYS A 45 4.46 -11.73 -14.35
C LYS A 45 3.32 -12.02 -13.38
N TYR A 46 2.99 -11.08 -12.53
CA TYR A 46 2.03 -11.24 -11.43
C TYR A 46 0.70 -10.55 -11.71
N LEU A 47 0.73 -9.47 -12.48
CA LEU A 47 -0.45 -8.68 -12.82
C LEU A 47 -0.47 -8.37 -14.32
N ARG A 48 -1.66 -8.26 -14.89
CA ARG A 48 -1.85 -7.86 -16.30
C ARG A 48 -2.08 -6.38 -16.45
N ALA A 49 -2.66 -5.75 -15.45
CA ALA A 49 -2.93 -4.32 -15.39
C ALA A 49 -2.88 -3.82 -13.96
N ALA A 50 -2.51 -2.56 -13.78
CA ALA A 50 -2.50 -1.86 -12.50
C ALA A 50 -3.67 -0.89 -12.42
N LYS A 51 -4.27 -0.75 -11.24
CA LYS A 51 -5.33 0.22 -10.94
C LYS A 51 -4.70 1.49 -10.38
N ILE A 52 -4.32 2.40 -11.26
CA ILE A 52 -3.63 3.64 -10.91
C ILE A 52 -4.63 4.77 -10.77
N GLY A 53 -4.47 5.61 -9.73
CA GLY A 53 -5.34 6.79 -9.55
C GLY A 53 -5.36 7.66 -10.80
N ARG A 54 -6.55 8.04 -11.28
CA ARG A 54 -6.74 8.71 -12.57
C ARG A 54 -5.90 9.97 -12.70
N ALA A 55 -5.91 10.86 -11.71
CA ALA A 55 -5.14 12.10 -11.79
C ALA A 55 -3.62 11.89 -11.92
N ILE A 56 -3.10 10.70 -11.56
CA ILE A 56 -1.71 10.34 -11.84
C ILE A 56 -1.52 10.09 -13.34
N MET A 57 -2.50 9.43 -13.98
CA MET A 57 -2.40 9.07 -15.40
C MET A 57 -2.70 10.25 -16.31
N ASP A 58 -3.47 11.24 -15.85
CA ASP A 58 -3.77 12.47 -16.56
C ASP A 58 -2.55 13.44 -16.64
N ALA A 59 -1.53 13.21 -15.80
CA ALA A 59 -0.32 14.07 -15.81
C ALA A 59 0.61 13.72 -16.98
N ASP A 60 1.11 14.74 -17.69
CA ASP A 60 2.02 14.58 -18.81
C ASP A 60 3.42 14.15 -18.37
N ILE A 61 3.88 14.65 -17.23
CA ILE A 61 5.21 14.38 -16.66
C ILE A 61 5.04 13.86 -15.24
N PHE A 62 5.81 12.84 -14.89
CA PHE A 62 5.78 12.25 -13.54
C PHE A 62 7.10 12.49 -12.81
N ILE A 63 7.05 13.20 -11.68
CA ILE A 63 8.20 13.41 -10.81
C ILE A 63 7.93 12.77 -9.45
N SER A 64 8.78 11.85 -9.02
CA SER A 64 8.71 11.30 -7.68
C SER A 64 9.73 11.95 -6.74
N LEU A 65 9.26 12.36 -5.58
CA LEU A 65 10.12 12.77 -4.46
C LEU A 65 9.94 11.77 -3.33
N THR A 66 11.00 11.09 -2.94
CA THR A 66 10.93 9.94 -2.05
C THR A 66 11.91 10.08 -0.89
N HIS A 67 11.44 9.82 0.32
CA HIS A 67 12.28 9.58 1.49
C HIS A 67 12.63 8.09 1.57
N ALA A 68 13.91 7.77 1.62
CA ALA A 68 14.40 6.39 1.76
C ALA A 68 14.42 5.98 3.25
N LYS A 69 13.81 4.85 3.59
CA LYS A 69 13.71 4.35 4.97
C LYS A 69 13.47 2.84 4.99
N GLY A 70 13.56 2.24 6.18
CA GLY A 70 13.16 0.86 6.42
C GLY A 70 11.67 0.63 6.20
N HIS A 71 11.28 -0.62 6.05
CA HIS A 71 9.87 -1.01 5.94
C HIS A 71 9.68 -2.48 6.32
N VAL A 72 8.73 -2.75 7.22
CA VAL A 72 8.51 -4.09 7.80
C VAL A 72 8.15 -5.18 6.77
N SER A 73 7.41 -4.85 5.72
CA SER A 73 6.97 -5.82 4.71
C SER A 73 7.83 -5.80 3.44
N ALA A 74 8.45 -4.68 3.11
CA ALA A 74 9.26 -4.52 1.90
C ALA A 74 10.76 -4.52 2.18
N GLY A 75 11.17 -4.64 3.44
CA GLY A 75 12.54 -4.47 3.89
C GLY A 75 12.99 -3.02 3.79
N PHE A 76 12.80 -2.38 2.65
CA PHE A 76 13.18 -1.02 2.34
C PHE A 76 12.06 -0.28 1.59
N GLY A 77 11.86 0.99 1.91
CA GLY A 77 10.93 1.90 1.25
C GLY A 77 11.69 2.99 0.50
N GLY A 78 11.78 2.86 -0.81
CA GLY A 78 12.37 3.84 -1.72
C GLY A 78 11.42 4.22 -2.85
N ALA A 79 11.96 4.67 -4.00
CA ALA A 79 11.18 5.17 -5.14
C ALA A 79 10.16 4.14 -5.64
N LEU A 80 10.56 2.88 -5.85
CA LEU A 80 9.65 1.83 -6.33
C LEU A 80 8.41 1.67 -5.43
N LYS A 81 8.62 1.64 -4.09
CA LYS A 81 7.50 1.54 -3.16
C LYS A 81 6.66 2.82 -3.14
N ASN A 82 7.31 3.98 -3.15
CA ASN A 82 6.62 5.27 -3.17
C ASN A 82 5.73 5.40 -4.42
N ILE A 83 6.23 5.04 -5.58
CA ILE A 83 5.49 5.08 -6.84
C ILE A 83 4.43 3.97 -6.87
N GLY A 84 4.82 2.70 -6.74
CA GLY A 84 3.93 1.57 -6.94
C GLY A 84 2.77 1.52 -5.94
N MET A 85 3.08 1.64 -4.64
CA MET A 85 2.03 1.67 -3.61
C MET A 85 1.33 3.03 -3.56
N GLY A 86 2.07 4.14 -3.70
CA GLY A 86 1.54 5.50 -3.57
C GLY A 86 0.55 5.84 -4.68
N CYS A 87 0.87 5.55 -5.93
CA CYS A 87 0.03 5.87 -7.10
C CYS A 87 -1.12 4.85 -7.31
N GLY A 88 -1.04 3.67 -6.72
CA GLY A 88 -2.14 2.71 -6.74
C GLY A 88 -3.40 3.30 -6.09
N SER A 89 -4.55 3.14 -6.76
CA SER A 89 -5.85 3.47 -6.15
C SER A 89 -6.11 2.61 -4.92
N ARG A 90 -7.17 2.90 -4.17
CA ARG A 90 -7.60 2.05 -3.06
C ARG A 90 -7.76 0.60 -3.48
N ALA A 91 -8.45 0.35 -4.60
CA ALA A 91 -8.62 -1.00 -5.15
C ALA A 91 -7.28 -1.62 -5.60
N GLY A 92 -6.35 -0.81 -6.10
CA GLY A 92 -4.99 -1.24 -6.43
C GLY A 92 -4.18 -1.64 -5.20
N LYS A 93 -4.25 -0.87 -4.13
CA LYS A 93 -3.62 -1.21 -2.85
C LYS A 93 -4.15 -2.52 -2.27
N GLU A 94 -5.47 -2.72 -2.32
CA GLU A 94 -6.11 -3.98 -1.91
C GLU A 94 -5.63 -5.16 -2.77
N GLU A 95 -5.49 -4.98 -4.10
CA GLU A 95 -4.97 -6.00 -5.01
C GLU A 95 -3.51 -6.37 -4.75
N MET A 96 -2.65 -5.37 -4.50
CA MET A 96 -1.25 -5.63 -4.15
C MET A 96 -1.14 -6.44 -2.85
N HIS A 97 -1.93 -6.11 -1.84
CA HIS A 97 -1.98 -6.83 -0.57
C HIS A 97 -2.71 -8.19 -0.61
N SER A 98 -3.43 -8.49 -1.67
CA SER A 98 -4.29 -9.69 -1.77
C SER A 98 -3.54 -11.03 -1.74
N SER A 99 -2.23 -11.03 -1.87
CA SER A 99 -1.40 -12.25 -1.80
C SER A 99 -1.23 -12.78 -0.38
N GLY A 100 -1.42 -11.94 0.62
CA GLY A 100 -1.40 -12.32 2.04
C GLY A 100 -2.75 -12.78 2.55
N LYS A 101 -3.40 -13.75 1.84
CA LYS A 101 -4.67 -14.29 2.34
C LYS A 101 -4.46 -14.93 3.69
N PRO A 102 -5.23 -14.52 4.72
CA PRO A 102 -5.03 -15.02 6.06
C PRO A 102 -5.33 -16.49 6.18
N VAL A 103 -4.63 -17.12 7.10
CA VAL A 103 -4.86 -18.47 7.58
C VAL A 103 -5.30 -18.42 9.05
N VAL A 104 -6.03 -19.43 9.49
CA VAL A 104 -6.55 -19.52 10.85
C VAL A 104 -5.84 -20.63 11.59
N ASP A 105 -5.26 -20.30 12.73
CA ASP A 105 -4.85 -21.26 13.74
C ASP A 105 -6.10 -21.71 14.50
N THR A 106 -6.59 -22.90 14.16
CA THR A 106 -7.83 -23.45 14.71
C THR A 106 -7.72 -23.76 16.19
N ASP A 107 -6.52 -24.01 16.71
CA ASP A 107 -6.31 -24.32 18.13
C ASP A 107 -6.52 -23.09 18.99
N LYS A 108 -6.11 -21.92 18.50
CA LYS A 108 -6.33 -20.63 19.16
C LYS A 108 -7.70 -20.02 18.91
N CYS A 109 -8.38 -20.43 17.84
CA CYS A 109 -9.66 -19.85 17.47
C CYS A 109 -10.76 -20.28 18.45
N ILE A 110 -11.47 -19.32 19.02
CA ILE A 110 -12.62 -19.55 19.94
C ILE A 110 -13.98 -19.35 19.26
N GLY A 111 -14.02 -19.15 17.94
CA GLY A 111 -15.28 -18.98 17.20
C GLY A 111 -16.09 -17.71 17.53
N CYS A 112 -15.47 -16.66 18.07
CA CYS A 112 -16.17 -15.47 18.57
C CYS A 112 -16.88 -14.60 17.51
N GLY A 113 -16.72 -14.86 16.22
CA GLY A 113 -17.41 -14.16 15.13
C GLY A 113 -16.88 -12.77 14.76
N LYS A 114 -16.00 -12.13 15.55
CA LYS A 114 -15.50 -10.76 15.27
C LYS A 114 -14.89 -10.58 13.89
N CYS A 115 -14.20 -11.59 13.38
CA CYS A 115 -13.64 -11.57 12.02
C CYS A 115 -14.72 -11.57 10.92
N VAL A 116 -15.85 -12.21 11.18
CA VAL A 116 -17.02 -12.24 10.26
C VAL A 116 -17.69 -10.87 10.23
N GLU A 117 -18.01 -10.32 11.41
CA GLU A 117 -18.68 -9.01 11.55
C GLU A 117 -17.89 -7.87 10.90
N ASN A 118 -16.55 -7.95 10.93
CA ASN A 118 -15.68 -6.91 10.41
C ASN A 118 -15.24 -7.12 8.94
N CYS A 119 -15.68 -8.18 8.27
CA CYS A 119 -15.29 -8.48 6.91
C CYS A 119 -16.28 -7.91 5.87
N ALA A 120 -15.84 -6.93 5.09
CA ALA A 120 -16.65 -6.36 4.00
C ALA A 120 -16.89 -7.33 2.82
N HIS A 121 -16.16 -8.45 2.75
CA HIS A 121 -16.18 -9.38 1.62
C HIS A 121 -16.72 -10.77 1.99
N ASN A 122 -17.21 -10.96 3.21
CA ASN A 122 -17.71 -12.24 3.72
C ASN A 122 -16.71 -13.41 3.52
N GLY A 123 -15.40 -13.13 3.69
CA GLY A 123 -14.33 -14.12 3.58
C GLY A 123 -14.29 -15.08 4.78
N PRO A 124 -14.22 -14.59 6.03
CA PRO A 124 -14.30 -15.43 7.22
C PRO A 124 -15.72 -15.96 7.43
N HIS A 125 -15.85 -17.21 7.87
CA HIS A 125 -17.11 -17.75 8.35
C HIS A 125 -16.85 -18.72 9.52
N ILE A 126 -17.84 -18.94 10.38
CA ILE A 126 -17.75 -19.86 11.51
C ILE A 126 -18.41 -21.17 11.15
N GLU A 127 -17.67 -22.25 11.27
CA GLU A 127 -18.11 -23.60 11.09
C GLU A 127 -17.58 -24.48 12.24
N ASN A 128 -18.44 -25.26 12.89
CA ASN A 128 -18.10 -26.10 14.04
C ASN A 128 -17.37 -25.34 15.14
N GLY A 129 -17.78 -24.09 15.40
CA GLY A 129 -17.17 -23.23 16.45
C GLY A 129 -15.79 -22.69 16.13
N LYS A 130 -15.32 -22.83 14.92
CA LYS A 130 -14.03 -22.32 14.44
C LYS A 130 -14.18 -21.45 13.20
N CYS A 131 -13.26 -20.50 13.02
CA CYS A 131 -13.25 -19.67 11.82
C CYS A 131 -12.57 -20.39 10.66
N THR A 132 -13.18 -20.27 9.47
CA THR A 132 -12.59 -20.67 8.19
C THR A 132 -12.58 -19.46 7.25
N ILE A 133 -11.52 -19.31 6.44
CA ILE A 133 -11.41 -18.23 5.45
C ILE A 133 -11.74 -18.77 4.06
N LEU A 134 -12.83 -18.30 3.50
CA LEU A 134 -13.22 -18.59 2.11
C LEU A 134 -12.28 -17.81 1.17
N LYS A 135 -11.22 -18.48 0.70
CA LYS A 135 -10.15 -17.85 -0.09
C LYS A 135 -10.64 -17.17 -1.37
N TYR A 136 -11.72 -17.68 -1.98
CA TYR A 136 -12.31 -17.09 -3.19
C TYR A 136 -13.06 -15.77 -2.93
N LYS A 137 -13.50 -15.52 -1.69
CA LYS A 137 -14.13 -14.25 -1.27
C LYS A 137 -13.11 -13.30 -0.63
N CYS A 138 -12.01 -13.83 -0.11
CA CYS A 138 -11.04 -13.06 0.63
C CYS A 138 -10.18 -12.20 -0.30
N THR A 139 -10.13 -10.89 -0.04
CA THR A 139 -9.27 -9.93 -0.76
C THR A 139 -7.89 -9.75 -0.12
N GLY A 140 -7.61 -10.40 1.01
CA GLY A 140 -6.32 -10.29 1.70
C GLY A 140 -6.10 -8.99 2.48
N CYS A 141 -7.15 -8.18 2.71
CA CYS A 141 -7.02 -6.85 3.34
C CYS A 141 -6.54 -6.87 4.82
N GLY A 142 -6.44 -8.04 5.45
CA GLY A 142 -5.90 -8.20 6.81
C GLY A 142 -6.80 -7.73 7.96
N ARG A 143 -7.99 -7.16 7.69
CA ARG A 143 -8.86 -6.63 8.76
C ARG A 143 -9.20 -7.68 9.83
N CYS A 144 -9.48 -8.93 9.42
CA CYS A 144 -9.77 -10.04 10.34
C CYS A 144 -8.58 -10.38 11.25
N ILE A 145 -7.35 -10.14 10.82
CA ILE A 145 -6.15 -10.33 11.63
C ILE A 145 -6.15 -9.33 12.80
N ASN A 146 -6.39 -8.06 12.48
CA ASN A 146 -6.33 -6.96 13.46
C ASN A 146 -7.43 -7.02 14.52
N VAL A 147 -8.59 -7.60 14.19
CA VAL A 147 -9.73 -7.68 15.12
C VAL A 147 -9.80 -8.99 15.90
N CYS A 148 -8.91 -9.92 15.63
CA CYS A 148 -8.91 -11.22 16.32
C CYS A 148 -8.35 -11.11 17.74
N PRO A 149 -9.17 -11.26 18.81
CA PRO A 149 -8.71 -11.10 20.18
C PRO A 149 -7.74 -12.19 20.62
N MET A 150 -7.78 -13.35 19.95
CA MET A 150 -6.93 -14.50 20.25
C MET A 150 -5.69 -14.57 19.36
N HIS A 151 -5.49 -13.59 18.46
CA HIS A 151 -4.43 -13.61 17.43
C HIS A 151 -4.37 -14.95 16.66
N ALA A 152 -5.53 -15.60 16.50
CA ALA A 152 -5.68 -16.87 15.81
C ALA A 152 -5.62 -16.74 14.29
N ILE A 153 -5.71 -15.51 13.75
CA ILE A 153 -5.67 -15.26 12.32
C ILE A 153 -4.38 -14.54 11.99
N HIS A 154 -3.60 -15.10 11.07
CA HIS A 154 -2.32 -14.55 10.62
C HIS A 154 -2.17 -14.69 9.10
N ALA A 155 -1.29 -13.90 8.49
CA ALA A 155 -0.89 -14.09 7.10
C ALA A 155 0.40 -14.94 7.06
N ASP A 156 0.60 -15.67 5.97
CA ASP A 156 1.92 -16.20 5.65
C ASP A 156 2.78 -15.03 5.14
N TYR A 157 3.42 -14.34 6.07
CA TYR A 157 4.09 -13.08 5.81
C TYR A 157 5.29 -13.22 4.86
N ALA A 158 5.97 -14.37 4.81
CA ALA A 158 7.15 -14.52 3.96
C ALA A 158 6.76 -14.49 2.48
N ILE A 159 5.87 -15.37 2.06
CA ILE A 159 5.38 -15.43 0.67
C ILE A 159 4.57 -14.18 0.32
N ALA A 160 3.76 -13.69 1.27
CA ALA A 160 2.94 -12.51 1.07
C ALA A 160 3.78 -11.25 0.81
N ASN A 161 4.88 -11.06 1.53
CA ASN A 161 5.77 -9.91 1.37
C ASN A 161 6.55 -9.96 0.06
N GLU A 162 7.03 -11.13 -0.36
CA GLU A 162 7.70 -11.30 -1.65
C GLU A 162 6.75 -10.94 -2.81
N LEU A 163 5.55 -11.51 -2.82
CA LEU A 163 4.54 -11.22 -3.84
C LEU A 163 4.07 -9.77 -3.81
N LEU A 164 3.96 -9.17 -2.62
CA LEU A 164 3.66 -7.75 -2.47
C LEU A 164 4.74 -6.89 -3.15
N ASN A 165 6.02 -7.17 -2.91
CA ASN A 165 7.13 -6.43 -3.49
C ASN A 165 7.15 -6.54 -5.02
N CYS A 166 6.93 -7.75 -5.55
CA CYS A 166 6.82 -7.96 -6.99
C CYS A 166 5.66 -7.14 -7.60
N LYS A 167 4.50 -7.16 -6.98
CA LYS A 167 3.34 -6.37 -7.44
C LYS A 167 3.58 -4.87 -7.33
N ILE A 168 4.23 -4.40 -6.27
CA ILE A 168 4.61 -2.99 -6.13
C ILE A 168 5.53 -2.55 -7.29
N ALA A 169 6.51 -3.38 -7.65
CA ALA A 169 7.39 -3.09 -8.77
C ALA A 169 6.63 -3.03 -10.12
N GLU A 170 5.70 -3.95 -10.34
CA GLU A 170 4.83 -3.94 -11.52
C GLU A 170 3.91 -2.71 -11.56
N TYR A 171 3.36 -2.30 -10.43
CA TYR A 171 2.60 -1.05 -10.32
C TYR A 171 3.46 0.17 -10.60
N ALA A 172 4.69 0.24 -10.06
CA ALA A 172 5.62 1.32 -10.34
C ALA A 172 5.94 1.40 -11.85
N LYS A 173 6.21 0.26 -12.48
CA LYS A 173 6.40 0.19 -13.93
C LYS A 173 5.20 0.74 -14.70
N ALA A 174 3.98 0.37 -14.34
CA ALA A 174 2.76 0.86 -14.98
C ALA A 174 2.60 2.38 -14.88
N VAL A 175 3.08 2.98 -13.79
CA VAL A 175 3.02 4.45 -13.62
C VAL A 175 3.99 5.17 -14.54
N VAL A 176 5.22 4.66 -14.73
CA VAL A 176 6.29 5.39 -15.44
C VAL A 176 6.44 4.97 -16.90
N ASP A 177 5.98 3.78 -17.27
CA ASP A 177 6.18 3.22 -18.61
C ASP A 177 5.54 4.10 -19.70
N GLY A 178 6.35 4.57 -20.62
CA GLY A 178 5.91 5.32 -21.80
C GLY A 178 5.64 6.81 -21.58
N ARG A 179 6.03 7.40 -20.44
CA ARG A 179 5.97 8.86 -20.24
C ARG A 179 7.24 9.42 -19.60
N PRO A 180 7.53 10.73 -19.81
CA PRO A 180 8.66 11.38 -19.14
C PRO A 180 8.54 11.27 -17.62
N SER A 181 9.58 10.78 -16.97
CA SER A 181 9.64 10.69 -15.53
C SER A 181 11.01 11.10 -14.97
N PHE A 182 11.01 11.59 -13.73
CA PHE A 182 12.21 11.95 -13.01
C PHE A 182 12.06 11.57 -11.54
N HIS A 183 13.09 10.99 -10.96
CA HIS A 183 13.03 10.42 -9.61
C HIS A 183 14.08 11.06 -8.70
N ILE A 184 13.65 11.56 -7.57
CA ILE A 184 14.49 12.12 -6.51
C ILE A 184 14.31 11.27 -5.26
N ALA A 185 15.38 10.74 -4.73
CA ALA A 185 15.39 9.98 -3.48
C ALA A 185 16.29 10.66 -2.43
N LEU A 186 15.72 10.95 -1.28
CA LEU A 186 16.41 11.52 -0.13
C LEU A 186 16.75 10.38 0.85
N ALA A 187 18.04 10.08 0.99
CA ALA A 187 18.55 9.14 1.98
C ALA A 187 19.12 9.92 3.17
N LEU A 188 18.26 10.65 3.84
CA LEU A 188 18.51 11.50 5.00
C LEU A 188 17.62 10.99 6.14
N ASP A 189 18.12 11.05 7.37
CA ASP A 189 17.37 10.62 8.57
C ASP A 189 16.72 9.24 8.40
N VAL A 190 17.49 8.30 7.85
CA VAL A 190 17.00 6.96 7.50
C VAL A 190 16.63 6.18 8.76
N SER A 191 15.34 5.99 8.97
CA SER A 191 14.77 5.24 10.09
C SER A 191 14.49 3.78 9.75
N PRO A 192 14.41 2.86 10.75
CA PRO A 192 14.10 1.45 10.52
C PRO A 192 12.65 1.22 10.10
N CYS A 193 11.74 2.10 10.51
CA CYS A 193 10.31 2.00 10.24
C CYS A 193 9.87 2.95 9.12
N CYS A 194 8.73 2.64 8.54
CA CYS A 194 8.14 3.46 7.49
C CYS A 194 7.48 4.72 8.07
N ASP A 195 7.58 5.85 7.37
CA ASP A 195 6.90 7.12 7.70
C ASP A 195 5.36 7.00 7.78
N CYS A 196 4.80 5.85 7.36
CA CYS A 196 3.38 5.57 7.49
C CYS A 196 2.93 5.24 8.92
N HIS A 197 3.85 5.04 9.86
CA HIS A 197 3.54 4.92 11.28
C HIS A 197 3.17 6.28 11.89
N ASN A 198 2.45 6.24 12.99
CA ASN A 198 1.95 7.44 13.69
C ASN A 198 2.89 7.91 14.81
N PHE A 199 4.13 7.47 14.80
CA PHE A 199 5.18 7.87 15.75
C PHE A 199 6.45 8.27 14.99
N SER A 200 7.23 9.14 15.59
CA SER A 200 8.57 9.47 15.11
C SER A 200 9.53 8.36 15.46
N ASP A 201 10.40 8.00 14.53
CA ASP A 201 11.42 6.98 14.71
C ASP A 201 12.82 7.62 14.72
N VAL A 202 13.77 6.92 15.29
CA VAL A 202 15.16 7.42 15.40
C VAL A 202 15.95 6.95 14.17
N PRO A 203 16.66 7.86 13.49
CA PRO A 203 17.57 7.49 12.41
C PRO A 203 18.61 6.47 12.88
N ILE A 204 18.83 5.42 12.09
CA ILE A 204 19.79 4.35 12.38
C ILE A 204 20.98 4.35 11.43
N VAL A 205 20.95 5.19 10.39
CA VAL A 205 22.01 5.34 9.40
C VAL A 205 22.34 6.82 9.28
N PRO A 206 23.63 7.20 9.17
CA PRO A 206 24.02 8.57 8.85
C PRO A 206 23.38 9.04 7.54
N ASN A 207 23.22 10.36 7.40
CA ASN A 207 22.74 10.94 6.15
C ASN A 207 23.68 10.56 5.00
N VAL A 208 23.12 9.94 3.96
CA VAL A 208 23.89 9.49 2.79
C VAL A 208 23.87 10.56 1.70
N GLY A 209 22.71 11.14 1.43
CA GLY A 209 22.58 12.20 0.44
C GLY A 209 21.27 12.14 -0.35
N MET A 210 21.29 12.88 -1.45
CA MET A 210 20.20 12.92 -2.42
C MET A 210 20.66 12.26 -3.73
N PHE A 211 19.81 11.44 -4.30
CA PHE A 211 20.01 10.75 -5.57
C PHE A 211 18.91 11.16 -6.53
N ALA A 212 19.26 11.36 -7.79
CA ALA A 212 18.29 11.72 -8.82
C ALA A 212 18.59 10.97 -10.12
N SER A 213 17.54 10.54 -10.83
CA SER A 213 17.64 9.80 -12.09
C SER A 213 16.40 10.02 -12.96
N PHE A 214 16.55 9.79 -14.26
CA PHE A 214 15.46 9.71 -15.24
C PHE A 214 14.90 8.27 -15.37
N ASP A 215 15.58 7.29 -14.76
CA ASP A 215 15.24 5.86 -14.84
C ASP A 215 14.80 5.30 -13.49
#